data_aa381699824ebf3736851325bb285f91
#
_entry.id   aa381699824ebf3736851325bb285f91
#
_cell.length_a   1.000
_cell.length_b   1.000
_cell.length_c   1.000
_cell.angle_alpha   90.00
_cell.angle_beta   90.00
_cell.angle_gamma   90.00
#
_symmetry.space_group_name_H-M   'P 1'
#
loop_
_entity.id
_entity.type
_entity.pdbx_description
1 polymer ?
#
loop_
_entity_poly.entity_id
_entity_poly.type
_entity_poly.pdbx_seq_one_letter_code
_entity_poly.pdbx_strand_id
1 'polypeptide(L)'
;MKRTPLPQRKSYIKRGKPPQRKTAPKPLSDKTVSKLKKDLDKIVSEYVRLSEDYICFVCGKACTVKWSIGNPDAAECGHLFTRSAEATRFDITPDGNNHCQCHMCNMIHGGANMRFKVTVEQWPYYSAYIEKFGQQAFDDLRVRSKVSTRWKAWKIEELIEETRIALEQLEAEKGTP
;
A
#
# COMPACT_ATOMS: atom_id res chain seq x y z
N MET A 1 10.02 -77.94 13.91
CA MET A 1 9.29 -76.69 14.16
C MET A 1 9.05 -75.99 12.84
N LYS A 2 7.80 -75.96 12.35
CA LYS A 2 7.42 -75.32 11.09
C LYS A 2 7.07 -73.82 11.38
N ARG A 3 7.80 -72.89 10.73
CA ARG A 3 7.53 -71.46 10.86
C ARG A 3 6.35 -71.07 9.97
N THR A 4 5.33 -70.55 10.52
CA THR A 4 4.13 -69.94 9.82
C THR A 4 4.52 -68.63 9.15
N PRO A 5 4.21 -68.43 7.86
CA PRO A 5 4.49 -67.17 7.20
C PRO A 5 3.52 -66.06 7.69
N LEU A 6 4.07 -64.87 7.95
CA LEU A 6 3.30 -63.68 8.34
C LEU A 6 2.48 -63.16 7.15
N PRO A 7 1.24 -62.69 7.38
CA PRO A 7 0.39 -62.14 6.32
C PRO A 7 0.93 -60.81 5.81
N GLN A 8 1.14 -60.70 4.50
CA GLN A 8 1.51 -59.45 3.84
C GLN A 8 0.34 -58.45 3.87
N ARG A 9 0.53 -57.36 4.59
CA ARG A 9 -0.39 -56.22 4.57
C ARG A 9 -0.32 -55.49 3.23
N LYS A 10 -1.29 -55.70 2.36
CA LYS A 10 -1.54 -54.83 1.19
C LYS A 10 -2.18 -53.52 1.66
N SER A 11 -1.40 -52.50 1.96
CA SER A 11 -1.92 -51.14 2.16
C SER A 11 -1.98 -50.46 0.80
N TYR A 12 -3.13 -50.53 0.16
CA TYR A 12 -3.46 -49.63 -0.95
C TYR A 12 -3.82 -48.25 -0.40
N ILE A 13 -2.82 -47.41 -0.25
CA ILE A 13 -3.08 -45.95 -0.09
C ILE A 13 -3.46 -45.46 -1.47
N LYS A 14 -4.76 -45.22 -1.70
CA LYS A 14 -5.23 -44.47 -2.85
C LYS A 14 -4.63 -43.04 -2.72
N ARG A 15 -3.56 -42.77 -3.49
CA ARG A 15 -3.06 -41.38 -3.66
C ARG A 15 -4.18 -40.56 -4.25
N GLY A 16 -4.76 -39.69 -3.47
CA GLY A 16 -5.69 -38.66 -3.96
C GLY A 16 -5.02 -37.89 -5.09
N LYS A 17 -5.79 -37.51 -6.10
CA LYS A 17 -5.30 -36.63 -7.17
C LYS A 17 -4.66 -35.40 -6.51
N PRO A 18 -3.43 -35.00 -6.92
CA PRO A 18 -2.83 -33.78 -6.41
C PRO A 18 -3.78 -32.60 -6.65
N PRO A 19 -3.88 -31.65 -5.71
CA PRO A 19 -4.74 -30.50 -5.89
C PRO A 19 -4.36 -29.81 -7.20
N GLN A 20 -5.34 -29.61 -8.09
CA GLN A 20 -5.13 -28.90 -9.34
C GLN A 20 -4.60 -27.51 -8.99
N ARG A 21 -3.36 -27.22 -9.38
CA ARG A 21 -2.82 -25.85 -9.34
C ARG A 21 -3.81 -24.97 -10.06
N LYS A 22 -4.45 -24.03 -9.34
CA LYS A 22 -5.25 -22.97 -9.96
C LYS A 22 -4.37 -22.34 -11.03
N THR A 23 -4.75 -22.48 -12.28
CA THR A 23 -4.04 -21.86 -13.42
C THR A 23 -3.98 -20.36 -13.14
N ALA A 24 -2.77 -19.78 -13.15
CA ALA A 24 -2.61 -18.35 -12.99
C ALA A 24 -3.53 -17.63 -13.99
N PRO A 25 -4.27 -16.61 -13.56
CA PRO A 25 -5.15 -15.85 -14.45
C PRO A 25 -4.34 -15.31 -15.63
N LYS A 26 -4.95 -15.28 -16.82
CA LYS A 26 -4.30 -14.76 -18.03
C LYS A 26 -3.77 -13.35 -17.77
N PRO A 27 -2.55 -13.00 -18.21
CA PRO A 27 -2.03 -11.65 -18.04
C PRO A 27 -2.97 -10.64 -18.72
N LEU A 28 -3.46 -9.69 -17.94
CA LEU A 28 -4.24 -8.57 -18.43
C LEU A 28 -3.35 -7.59 -19.23
N SER A 29 -3.95 -6.83 -20.14
CA SER A 29 -3.22 -5.84 -20.96
C SER A 29 -2.64 -4.71 -20.06
N ASP A 30 -1.59 -4.02 -20.54
CA ASP A 30 -0.98 -2.88 -19.81
C ASP A 30 -1.99 -1.77 -19.48
N LYS A 31 -3.01 -1.57 -20.32
CA LYS A 31 -4.13 -0.65 -20.03
C LYS A 31 -4.92 -1.06 -18.79
N THR A 32 -5.12 -2.35 -18.59
CA THR A 32 -5.84 -2.87 -17.44
C THR A 32 -5.02 -2.69 -16.16
N VAL A 33 -3.71 -2.93 -16.21
CA VAL A 33 -2.79 -2.66 -15.08
C VAL A 33 -2.82 -1.18 -14.70
N SER A 34 -2.76 -0.27 -15.67
CA SER A 34 -2.82 1.18 -15.41
C SER A 34 -4.16 1.60 -14.79
N LYS A 35 -5.27 1.02 -15.22
CA LYS A 35 -6.60 1.27 -14.63
C LYS A 35 -6.66 0.75 -13.20
N LEU A 36 -6.24 -0.48 -12.97
CA LEU A 36 -6.22 -1.10 -11.65
C LEU A 36 -5.35 -0.32 -10.65
N LYS A 37 -4.18 0.18 -11.08
CA LYS A 37 -3.36 1.07 -10.24
C LYS A 37 -4.10 2.34 -9.82
N LYS A 38 -4.87 2.96 -10.72
CA LYS A 38 -5.67 4.16 -10.39
C LYS A 38 -6.81 3.83 -9.43
N ASP A 39 -7.42 2.66 -9.58
CA ASP A 39 -8.48 2.21 -8.70
C ASP A 39 -7.91 1.91 -7.30
N LEU A 40 -6.75 1.26 -7.22
CA LEU A 40 -6.05 1.03 -5.95
C LEU A 40 -5.58 2.35 -5.30
N ASP A 41 -5.03 3.31 -6.07
CA ASP A 41 -4.65 4.63 -5.56
C ASP A 41 -5.82 5.33 -4.82
N LYS A 42 -7.05 5.18 -5.32
CA LYS A 42 -8.23 5.78 -4.67
C LYS A 42 -8.52 5.14 -3.31
N ILE A 43 -8.56 3.80 -3.27
CA ILE A 43 -8.87 3.05 -2.04
C ILE A 43 -7.78 3.28 -1.00
N VAL A 44 -6.51 3.23 -1.39
CA VAL A 44 -5.37 3.57 -0.53
C VAL A 44 -5.49 4.99 0.01
N SER A 45 -5.86 5.96 -0.85
CA SER A 45 -6.03 7.34 -0.42
C SER A 45 -7.17 7.50 0.60
N GLU A 46 -8.28 6.80 0.46
CA GLU A 46 -9.39 6.79 1.41
C GLU A 46 -8.96 6.18 2.74
N TYR A 47 -8.35 5.01 2.68
CA TYR A 47 -7.84 4.31 3.86
C TYR A 47 -6.85 5.16 4.67
N VAL A 48 -5.82 5.71 4.01
CA VAL A 48 -4.78 6.51 4.68
C VAL A 48 -5.37 7.75 5.35
N ARG A 49 -6.27 8.47 4.68
CA ARG A 49 -6.90 9.66 5.26
C ARG A 49 -7.76 9.33 6.48
N LEU A 50 -8.53 8.25 6.40
CA LEU A 50 -9.37 7.80 7.50
C LEU A 50 -8.54 7.22 8.65
N SER A 51 -7.50 6.42 8.36
CA SER A 51 -6.65 5.82 9.40
C SER A 51 -5.93 6.86 10.25
N GLU A 52 -5.59 8.00 9.67
CA GLU A 52 -4.92 9.12 10.34
C GLU A 52 -5.89 10.23 10.78
N ASP A 53 -7.20 9.92 10.93
CA ASP A 53 -8.24 10.84 11.43
C ASP A 53 -8.29 12.19 10.68
N TYR A 54 -7.93 12.18 9.42
CA TYR A 54 -7.81 13.39 8.60
C TYR A 54 -6.88 14.45 9.21
N ILE A 55 -5.88 14.04 9.98
CA ILE A 55 -4.85 14.94 10.51
C ILE A 55 -3.67 14.98 9.53
N CYS A 56 -3.22 16.18 9.19
CA CYS A 56 -2.06 16.35 8.33
C CYS A 56 -0.79 15.84 9.02
N PHE A 57 -0.16 14.83 8.46
CA PHE A 57 1.08 14.24 8.97
C PHE A 57 2.23 15.26 9.12
N VAL A 58 2.28 16.28 8.24
CA VAL A 58 3.37 17.25 8.19
C VAL A 58 3.17 18.41 9.16
N CYS A 59 1.97 19.00 9.21
CA CYS A 59 1.75 20.21 10.01
C CYS A 59 0.79 19.98 11.20
N GLY A 60 0.27 18.79 11.40
CA GLY A 60 -0.61 18.45 12.51
C GLY A 60 -2.02 19.07 12.45
N LYS A 61 -2.37 19.78 11.39
CA LYS A 61 -3.71 20.37 11.25
C LYS A 61 -4.76 19.33 10.90
N ALA A 62 -5.97 19.54 11.40
CA ALA A 62 -7.14 18.82 10.92
C ALA A 62 -7.44 19.20 9.46
N CYS A 63 -7.58 18.21 8.60
CA CYS A 63 -7.90 18.39 7.20
C CYS A 63 -9.41 18.29 6.97
N THR A 64 -9.91 18.92 5.91
CA THR A 64 -11.31 18.79 5.51
C THR A 64 -11.51 17.54 4.65
N VAL A 65 -12.56 16.77 4.97
CA VAL A 65 -12.88 15.52 4.26
C VAL A 65 -13.27 15.79 2.81
N LYS A 66 -14.08 16.84 2.60
CA LYS A 66 -14.56 17.20 1.25
C LYS A 66 -13.49 17.99 0.51
N TRP A 67 -13.00 17.36 -0.56
CA TRP A 67 -12.13 18.06 -1.50
C TRP A 67 -12.91 19.14 -2.26
N SER A 68 -12.35 20.34 -2.34
CA SER A 68 -12.84 21.41 -3.21
C SER A 68 -11.67 22.14 -3.85
N ILE A 69 -11.86 22.65 -5.06
CA ILE A 69 -10.82 23.38 -5.79
C ILE A 69 -10.38 24.60 -4.95
N GLY A 70 -9.08 24.70 -4.70
CA GLY A 70 -8.49 25.81 -3.97
C GLY A 70 -8.60 25.72 -2.44
N ASN A 71 -9.12 24.62 -1.89
CA ASN A 71 -9.12 24.41 -0.44
C ASN A 71 -7.74 23.95 0.05
N PRO A 72 -6.96 24.79 0.76
CA PRO A 72 -5.61 24.44 1.21
C PRO A 72 -5.59 23.36 2.29
N ASP A 73 -6.72 23.14 2.96
CA ASP A 73 -6.86 22.18 4.06
C ASP A 73 -7.52 20.87 3.63
N ALA A 74 -7.80 20.69 2.32
CA ALA A 74 -8.36 19.42 1.82
C ALA A 74 -7.43 18.25 2.11
N ALA A 75 -7.99 17.15 2.64
CA ALA A 75 -7.22 15.93 2.94
C ALA A 75 -6.80 15.22 1.65
N GLU A 76 -5.52 14.94 1.52
CA GLU A 76 -4.91 14.21 0.42
C GLU A 76 -4.03 13.08 0.96
N CYS A 77 -3.79 12.06 0.14
CA CYS A 77 -2.79 11.03 0.41
C CYS A 77 -1.47 11.47 -0.20
N GLY A 78 -0.55 11.93 0.64
CA GLY A 78 0.80 12.30 0.26
C GLY A 78 1.73 11.08 0.20
N HIS A 79 2.74 11.15 -0.66
CA HIS A 79 3.75 10.10 -0.82
C HIS A 79 5.13 10.67 -0.52
N LEU A 80 5.87 10.09 0.43
CA LEU A 80 7.23 10.54 0.75
C LEU A 80 8.17 10.30 -0.44
N PHE A 81 8.15 9.10 -1.01
CA PHE A 81 8.74 8.80 -2.32
C PHE A 81 7.62 8.77 -3.35
N THR A 82 7.80 9.47 -4.45
CA THR A 82 6.75 9.67 -5.48
C THR A 82 6.16 8.36 -5.98
N ARG A 83 4.98 8.43 -6.61
CA ARG A 83 4.30 7.26 -7.20
C ARG A 83 5.13 6.48 -8.22
N SER A 84 6.24 7.04 -8.71
CA SER A 84 7.19 6.33 -9.57
C SER A 84 8.03 5.29 -8.81
N ALA A 85 8.13 5.42 -7.47
CA ALA A 85 8.69 4.39 -6.60
C ALA A 85 7.67 3.26 -6.43
N GLU A 86 7.53 2.45 -7.47
CA GLU A 86 6.46 1.45 -7.61
C GLU A 86 6.39 0.45 -6.45
N ALA A 87 7.52 0.12 -5.83
CA ALA A 87 7.56 -0.84 -4.71
C ALA A 87 6.88 -0.32 -3.44
N THR A 88 6.86 1.00 -3.24
CA THR A 88 6.29 1.65 -2.06
C THR A 88 5.04 2.47 -2.36
N ARG A 89 4.56 2.45 -3.62
CA ARG A 89 3.43 3.26 -4.07
C ARG A 89 2.17 3.05 -3.25
N PHE A 90 1.91 1.82 -2.85
CA PHE A 90 0.69 1.41 -2.14
C PHE A 90 0.98 0.96 -0.70
N ASP A 91 2.10 1.39 -0.14
CA ASP A 91 2.52 1.03 1.21
C ASP A 91 1.73 1.84 2.24
N ILE A 92 0.81 1.16 2.94
CA ILE A 92 -0.10 1.72 3.96
C ILE A 92 0.31 1.31 5.38
N THR A 93 1.51 0.78 5.57
CA THR A 93 2.04 0.52 6.92
C THR A 93 2.22 1.83 7.69
N PRO A 94 2.18 1.82 9.03
CA PRO A 94 2.31 3.04 9.83
C PRO A 94 3.58 3.85 9.54
N ASP A 95 4.69 3.16 9.25
CA ASP A 95 5.98 3.73 8.81
C ASP A 95 6.17 3.61 7.29
N GLY A 96 5.06 3.57 6.55
CA GLY A 96 5.04 3.41 5.11
C GLY A 96 5.30 4.70 4.34
N ASN A 97 5.01 4.63 3.05
CA ASN A 97 5.26 5.74 2.11
C ASN A 97 4.12 6.77 2.07
N ASN A 98 2.94 6.40 2.55
CA ASN A 98 1.69 7.13 2.32
C ASN A 98 1.13 7.65 3.64
N HIS A 99 0.93 8.97 3.74
CA HIS A 99 0.32 9.60 4.91
C HIS A 99 -0.70 10.67 4.51
N CYS A 100 -1.65 10.95 5.40
CA CYS A 100 -2.60 12.05 5.23
C CYS A 100 -1.87 13.38 5.24
N GLN A 101 -2.10 14.22 4.24
CA GLN A 101 -1.58 15.59 4.17
C GLN A 101 -2.68 16.55 3.81
N CYS A 102 -2.61 17.78 4.32
CA CYS A 102 -3.42 18.86 3.76
C CYS A 102 -2.89 19.21 2.35
N HIS A 103 -3.75 19.71 1.50
CA HIS A 103 -3.40 20.10 0.12
C HIS A 103 -2.17 21.02 0.07
N MET A 104 -2.09 21.99 0.99
CA MET A 104 -0.94 22.92 1.05
C MET A 104 0.38 22.18 1.27
N CYS A 105 0.46 21.28 2.28
CA CYS A 105 1.68 20.52 2.55
C CYS A 105 2.03 19.59 1.42
N ASN A 106 1.05 18.89 0.84
CA ASN A 106 1.26 18.00 -0.28
C ASN A 106 1.70 18.75 -1.56
N MET A 107 1.13 19.93 -1.81
CA MET A 107 1.53 20.78 -2.93
C MET A 107 2.96 21.31 -2.78
N ILE A 108 3.35 21.76 -1.58
CA ILE A 108 4.72 22.22 -1.30
C ILE A 108 5.71 21.08 -1.53
N HIS A 109 5.40 19.87 -1.02
CA HIS A 109 6.21 18.68 -1.22
C HIS A 109 6.36 18.33 -2.70
N GLY A 110 5.24 18.21 -3.45
CA GLY A 110 5.25 17.91 -4.88
C GLY A 110 5.86 19.02 -5.74
N GLY A 111 5.56 20.29 -5.41
CA GLY A 111 6.04 21.45 -6.16
C GLY A 111 7.52 21.74 -5.99
N ALA A 112 8.06 21.56 -4.78
CA ALA A 112 9.49 21.72 -4.52
C ALA A 112 10.33 20.75 -5.34
N ASN A 113 9.86 19.52 -5.52
CA ASN A 113 10.51 18.50 -6.31
C ASN A 113 10.70 18.89 -7.79
N MET A 114 9.73 19.59 -8.37
CA MET A 114 9.73 19.95 -9.80
C MET A 114 10.50 21.23 -10.11
N ARG A 115 10.47 22.22 -9.21
CA ARG A 115 11.06 23.55 -9.47
C ARG A 115 12.49 23.73 -8.95
N PHE A 116 12.83 23.15 -7.80
CA PHE A 116 14.05 23.52 -7.08
C PHE A 116 15.12 22.45 -7.01
N LYS A 117 14.89 21.26 -7.59
CA LYS A 117 15.83 20.11 -7.52
C LYS A 117 16.34 19.84 -6.09
N VAL A 118 15.48 20.06 -5.10
CA VAL A 118 15.78 19.79 -3.70
C VAL A 118 15.81 18.29 -3.43
N THR A 119 16.66 17.86 -2.52
CA THR A 119 16.70 16.47 -2.09
C THR A 119 15.55 16.16 -1.13
N VAL A 120 15.22 14.88 -0.95
CA VAL A 120 14.12 14.47 -0.08
C VAL A 120 14.34 14.94 1.35
N GLU A 121 15.58 15.02 1.81
CA GLU A 121 15.98 15.47 3.14
C GLU A 121 15.65 16.95 3.42
N GLN A 122 15.40 17.72 2.37
CA GLN A 122 15.01 19.15 2.48
C GLN A 122 13.50 19.35 2.56
N TRP A 123 12.72 18.30 2.52
CA TRP A 123 11.26 18.41 2.54
C TRP A 123 10.70 18.40 3.96
N PRO A 124 9.67 19.20 4.24
CA PRO A 124 8.97 19.15 5.53
C PRO A 124 8.43 17.77 5.86
N TYR A 125 8.02 17.01 4.86
CA TYR A 125 7.55 15.64 5.04
C TYR A 125 8.65 14.72 5.58
N TYR A 126 9.88 14.82 5.07
CA TYR A 126 11.03 14.09 5.60
C TYR A 126 11.25 14.39 7.08
N SER A 127 11.27 15.68 7.45
CA SER A 127 11.47 16.09 8.83
C SER A 127 10.40 15.50 9.77
N ALA A 128 9.12 15.58 9.38
CA ALA A 128 8.02 14.99 10.14
C ALA A 128 8.13 13.45 10.23
N TYR A 129 8.59 12.80 9.15
CA TYR A 129 8.78 11.35 9.12
C TYR A 129 9.90 10.91 10.08
N ILE A 130 11.04 11.61 10.06
CA ILE A 130 12.18 11.32 10.96
C ILE A 130 11.78 11.56 12.42
N GLU A 131 11.06 12.63 12.70
CA GLU A 131 10.59 12.93 14.06
C GLU A 131 9.71 11.81 14.62
N LYS A 132 8.82 11.25 13.78
CA LYS A 132 7.85 10.24 14.21
C LYS A 132 8.42 8.82 14.23
N PHE A 133 9.21 8.43 13.24
CA PHE A 133 9.64 7.04 13.03
C PHE A 133 11.15 6.82 13.14
N GLY A 134 11.93 7.89 13.16
CA GLY A 134 13.39 7.84 13.23
C GLY A 134 14.09 7.62 11.89
N GLN A 135 15.40 7.83 11.90
CA GLN A 135 16.25 7.74 10.72
C GLN A 135 16.28 6.33 10.10
N GLN A 136 16.32 5.29 10.95
CA GLN A 136 16.39 3.91 10.46
C GLN A 136 15.16 3.53 9.63
N ALA A 137 13.96 3.88 10.09
CA ALA A 137 12.72 3.62 9.34
C ALA A 137 12.73 4.32 7.97
N PHE A 138 13.25 5.55 7.91
CA PHE A 138 13.43 6.25 6.63
C PHE A 138 14.42 5.56 5.71
N ASP A 139 15.58 5.12 6.23
CA ASP A 139 16.59 4.45 5.42
C ASP A 139 16.07 3.12 4.86
N ASP A 140 15.31 2.37 5.65
CA ASP A 140 14.64 1.14 5.23
C ASP A 140 13.58 1.41 4.15
N LEU A 141 12.75 2.43 4.34
CA LEU A 141 11.78 2.86 3.32
C LEU A 141 12.47 3.32 2.03
N ARG A 142 13.58 4.06 2.16
CA ARG A 142 14.39 4.50 1.02
C ARG A 142 14.98 3.34 0.24
N VAL A 143 15.45 2.29 0.92
CA VAL A 143 15.92 1.07 0.26
C VAL A 143 14.76 0.38 -0.47
N ARG A 144 13.61 0.21 0.18
CA ARG A 144 12.41 -0.36 -0.43
C ARG A 144 11.94 0.42 -1.65
N SER A 145 11.98 1.75 -1.60
CA SER A 145 11.54 2.63 -2.69
C SER A 145 12.34 2.48 -3.99
N LYS A 146 13.59 2.00 -3.89
CA LYS A 146 14.48 1.78 -5.04
C LYS A 146 14.33 0.40 -5.68
N VAL A 147 13.53 -0.49 -5.08
CA VAL A 147 13.31 -1.82 -5.63
C VAL A 147 12.51 -1.71 -6.94
N SER A 148 13.04 -2.30 -8.00
CA SER A 148 12.32 -2.38 -9.27
C SER A 148 11.15 -3.33 -9.14
N THR A 149 9.93 -2.82 -9.27
CA THR A 149 8.70 -3.59 -9.14
C THR A 149 7.89 -3.56 -10.43
N ARG A 150 7.57 -4.73 -10.95
CA ARG A 150 6.68 -4.87 -12.11
C ARG A 150 5.34 -5.47 -11.65
N TRP A 151 4.34 -4.62 -11.54
CA TRP A 151 3.01 -5.02 -11.13
C TRP A 151 2.34 -5.93 -12.16
N LYS A 152 1.76 -7.02 -11.67
CA LYS A 152 0.85 -7.88 -12.43
C LYS A 152 -0.58 -7.56 -12.04
N ALA A 153 -1.51 -7.62 -12.98
CA ALA A 153 -2.91 -7.27 -12.76
C ALA A 153 -3.52 -8.03 -11.58
N TRP A 154 -3.33 -9.34 -11.51
CA TRP A 154 -3.87 -10.17 -10.43
C TRP A 154 -3.37 -9.76 -9.04
N LYS A 155 -2.10 -9.28 -8.95
CA LYS A 155 -1.56 -8.82 -7.66
C LYS A 155 -2.16 -7.47 -7.23
N ILE A 156 -2.48 -6.61 -8.20
CA ILE A 156 -3.18 -5.35 -7.90
C ILE A 156 -4.63 -5.62 -7.50
N GLU A 157 -5.30 -6.57 -8.15
CA GLU A 157 -6.67 -6.99 -7.80
C GLU A 157 -6.72 -7.56 -6.37
N GLU A 158 -5.72 -8.36 -5.98
CA GLU A 158 -5.58 -8.86 -4.62
C GLU A 158 -5.42 -7.70 -3.62
N LEU A 159 -4.52 -6.73 -3.89
CA LEU A 159 -4.33 -5.56 -3.04
C LEU A 159 -5.57 -4.66 -2.96
N ILE A 160 -6.33 -4.53 -4.05
CA ILE A 160 -7.61 -3.81 -4.06
C ILE A 160 -8.57 -4.44 -3.06
N GLU A 161 -8.69 -5.77 -3.07
CA GLU A 161 -9.60 -6.48 -2.18
C GLU A 161 -9.14 -6.41 -0.73
N GLU A 162 -7.86 -6.66 -0.46
CA GLU A 162 -7.26 -6.54 0.87
C GLU A 162 -7.45 -5.13 1.46
N THR A 163 -7.17 -4.09 0.67
CA THR A 163 -7.30 -2.69 1.12
C THR A 163 -8.76 -2.29 1.31
N ARG A 164 -9.68 -2.82 0.49
CA ARG A 164 -11.12 -2.57 0.64
C ARG A 164 -11.65 -3.16 1.94
N ILE A 165 -11.30 -4.41 2.25
CA ILE A 165 -11.68 -5.05 3.52
C ILE A 165 -11.14 -4.25 4.70
N ALA A 166 -9.87 -3.82 4.65
CA ALA A 166 -9.28 -3.00 5.70
C ALA A 166 -9.99 -1.64 5.86
N LEU A 167 -10.41 -1.02 4.76
CA LEU A 167 -11.16 0.24 4.78
C LEU A 167 -12.56 0.04 5.41
N GLU A 168 -13.30 -0.99 5.00
CA GLU A 168 -14.61 -1.32 5.56
C GLU A 168 -14.54 -1.59 7.07
N GLN A 169 -13.52 -2.29 7.53
CA GLN A 169 -13.28 -2.52 8.97
C GLN A 169 -13.03 -1.20 9.71
N LEU A 170 -12.19 -0.35 9.14
CA LEU A 170 -11.85 0.94 9.73
C LEU A 170 -13.06 1.90 9.76
N GLU A 171 -13.91 1.89 8.73
CA GLU A 171 -15.17 2.64 8.68
C GLU A 171 -16.17 2.15 9.75
N ALA A 172 -16.23 0.84 9.97
CA ALA A 172 -17.07 0.27 11.03
C ALA A 172 -16.59 0.66 12.43
N GLU A 173 -15.27 0.75 12.64
CA GLU A 173 -14.66 1.13 13.92
C GLU A 173 -14.80 2.64 14.23
N LYS A 174 -14.58 3.49 13.25
CA LYS A 174 -14.54 4.95 13.43
C LYS A 174 -15.87 5.65 13.13
N GLY A 175 -16.80 4.98 12.51
CA GLY A 175 -17.98 5.58 11.88
C GLY A 175 -17.65 6.19 10.51
N THR A 176 -18.67 6.27 9.65
CA THR A 176 -18.51 6.95 8.33
C THR A 176 -18.49 8.46 8.56
N PRO A 177 -17.52 9.20 8.02
CA PRO A 177 -17.38 10.64 8.23
C PRO A 177 -18.48 11.46 7.56
#